data_62cd1dc1e2ca15bac2da4aa45db016f3
#
_entry.id   62cd1dc1e2ca15bac2da4aa45db016f3
#
_cell.length_a   1.000
_cell.length_b   1.000
_cell.length_c   1.000
_cell.angle_alpha   90.00
_cell.angle_beta   90.00
_cell.angle_gamma   90.00
#
_symmetry.space_group_name_H-M   'P 1'
#
loop_
_entity.id
_entity.type
_entity.pdbx_description
1 polymer ?
#
loop_
_entity_poly.entity_id
_entity_poly.type
_entity_poly.pdbx_seq_one_letter_code
_entity_poly.pdbx_strand_id
1 'polypeptide(L)'
;MKIKKLIDRKAHEVEFVNMAQLEKKLINDISNLDILIFDRSIIKNRLVKKLLRKFSSRSLIIKGEEKIKSIDNYSSLIEKIIKKGIQRKSIIYSFGGGTIGDLSGFLASTIMRGIEHVMIPTSLLAMVDSAIGGKTGINSKFGKNLIGTFNLPKKVFISSDFLKSLPRREISCGFAEIIKYSLIDSRQLRKLLISQSKIDINKLIKLSINSKFKYIADYREKLNSKNSRAILNFGHTIGHAIENSNFYKGNLKHGEAISLGMIVELKISSLFNYYPEKVTNLIELLKKYKLPVNYSKYVNKKTIPALIKRIAFDKKIINKDVNFVLIGKSGGFIKKISTRDLKSILYQIN
;
A
#
# COMPACT_ATOMS: atom_id res chain seq x y z
N MET A 1 -18.21 11.73 6.28
CA MET A 1 -17.31 12.74 5.64
C MET A 1 -16.79 12.16 4.34
N LYS A 2 -16.69 12.97 3.29
CA LYS A 2 -16.22 12.53 1.96
C LYS A 2 -14.97 13.31 1.52
N ILE A 3 -14.06 12.63 0.83
CA ILE A 3 -12.95 13.23 0.11
C ILE A 3 -13.10 12.82 -1.36
N LYS A 4 -13.02 13.78 -2.26
CA LYS A 4 -13.10 13.53 -3.70
C LYS A 4 -11.92 14.20 -4.39
N LYS A 5 -11.24 13.47 -5.27
CA LYS A 5 -10.10 13.95 -6.05
C LYS A 5 -10.23 13.46 -7.48
N LEU A 6 -9.84 14.30 -8.44
CA LEU A 6 -9.69 13.86 -9.82
C LEU A 6 -8.29 13.25 -10.01
N ILE A 7 -8.24 12.06 -10.57
CA ILE A 7 -7.01 11.37 -10.97
C ILE A 7 -7.20 11.00 -12.43
N ASP A 8 -6.35 11.54 -13.30
CA ASP A 8 -6.45 11.35 -14.75
C ASP A 8 -7.89 11.58 -15.27
N ARG A 9 -8.49 12.72 -14.86
CA ARG A 9 -9.88 13.15 -15.19
C ARG A 9 -11.00 12.27 -14.63
N LYS A 10 -10.69 11.19 -13.90
CA LYS A 10 -11.70 10.35 -13.24
C LYS A 10 -11.83 10.70 -11.76
N ALA A 11 -13.05 10.70 -11.27
CA ALA A 11 -13.31 10.97 -9.85
C ALA A 11 -12.93 9.76 -9.00
N HIS A 12 -12.09 10.00 -8.00
CA HIS A 12 -11.78 9.03 -6.94
C HIS A 12 -12.45 9.52 -5.65
N GLU A 13 -13.42 8.76 -5.15
CA GLU A 13 -14.22 9.12 -3.98
C GLU A 13 -13.89 8.21 -2.80
N VAL A 14 -13.55 8.83 -1.66
CA VAL A 14 -13.32 8.14 -0.39
C VAL A 14 -14.33 8.65 0.62
N GLU A 15 -15.12 7.75 1.19
CA GLU A 15 -16.14 8.07 2.17
C GLU A 15 -15.85 7.42 3.52
N PHE A 16 -15.75 8.24 4.57
CA PHE A 16 -15.59 7.78 5.95
C PHE A 16 -16.96 7.51 6.56
N VAL A 17 -17.16 6.31 7.07
CA VAL A 17 -18.41 5.82 7.62
C VAL A 17 -18.17 5.01 8.89
N ASN A 18 -19.10 5.02 9.83
CA ASN A 18 -19.12 4.03 10.90
C ASN A 18 -19.77 2.73 10.39
N MET A 19 -19.72 1.67 11.20
CA MET A 19 -20.22 0.34 10.79
C MET A 19 -21.72 0.35 10.47
N ALA A 20 -22.54 1.08 11.20
CA ALA A 20 -23.98 1.16 10.95
C ALA A 20 -24.31 1.90 9.64
N GLN A 21 -23.61 2.99 9.37
CA GLN A 21 -23.73 3.73 8.11
C GLN A 21 -23.27 2.88 6.93
N LEU A 22 -22.17 2.14 7.08
CA LEU A 22 -21.65 1.22 6.07
C LEU A 22 -22.68 0.12 5.77
N GLU A 23 -23.23 -0.49 6.81
CA GLU A 23 -24.26 -1.54 6.67
C GLU A 23 -25.47 -1.03 5.88
N LYS A 24 -26.03 0.13 6.27
CA LYS A 24 -27.19 0.74 5.58
C LYS A 24 -26.90 0.98 4.10
N LYS A 25 -25.73 1.54 3.77
CA LYS A 25 -25.34 1.81 2.38
C LYS A 25 -25.21 0.53 1.57
N LEU A 26 -24.45 -0.45 2.07
CA LEU A 26 -24.19 -1.69 1.35
C LEU A 26 -25.47 -2.52 1.13
N ILE A 27 -26.39 -2.53 2.10
CA ILE A 27 -27.68 -3.25 1.94
C ILE A 27 -28.55 -2.61 0.84
N ASN A 28 -28.47 -1.30 0.68
CA ASN A 28 -29.24 -0.56 -0.33
C ASN A 28 -28.54 -0.58 -1.71
N ASP A 29 -27.21 -0.52 -1.74
CA ASP A 29 -26.43 -0.35 -2.98
C ASP A 29 -26.15 -1.71 -3.68
N ILE A 30 -25.99 -2.81 -2.92
CA ILE A 30 -25.65 -4.12 -3.49
C ILE A 30 -26.88 -4.78 -4.11
N SER A 31 -26.76 -5.14 -5.37
CA SER A 31 -27.73 -5.88 -6.13
C SER A 31 -27.41 -7.39 -6.23
N ASN A 32 -28.38 -8.19 -6.68
CA ASN A 32 -28.18 -9.62 -6.96
C ASN A 32 -27.32 -9.88 -8.22
N LEU A 33 -26.85 -8.85 -8.91
CA LEU A 33 -25.93 -8.96 -10.04
C LEU A 33 -24.47 -8.79 -9.61
N ASP A 34 -24.24 -8.23 -8.43
CA ASP A 34 -22.92 -7.86 -7.94
C ASP A 34 -22.17 -9.06 -7.35
N ILE A 35 -20.86 -8.94 -7.26
CA ILE A 35 -19.98 -9.95 -6.67
C ILE A 35 -19.33 -9.36 -5.43
N LEU A 36 -19.37 -10.13 -4.33
CA LEU A 36 -18.73 -9.77 -3.07
C LEU A 36 -17.52 -10.67 -2.83
N ILE A 37 -16.36 -10.08 -2.63
CA ILE A 37 -15.12 -10.79 -2.33
C ILE A 37 -14.70 -10.44 -0.90
N PHE A 38 -14.65 -11.42 -0.04
CA PHE A 38 -14.31 -11.26 1.38
C PHE A 38 -12.97 -11.91 1.70
N ASP A 39 -12.12 -11.19 2.44
CA ASP A 39 -11.00 -11.82 3.13
C ASP A 39 -11.54 -12.78 4.21
N ARG A 40 -11.01 -13.99 4.25
CA ARG A 40 -11.36 -14.99 5.28
C ARG A 40 -11.14 -14.47 6.71
N SER A 41 -10.19 -13.58 6.94
CA SER A 41 -9.87 -13.05 8.27
C SER A 41 -11.02 -12.25 8.90
N ILE A 42 -11.93 -11.68 8.08
CA ILE A 42 -13.02 -10.82 8.56
C ILE A 42 -14.40 -11.49 8.59
N ILE A 43 -14.52 -12.79 8.26
CA ILE A 43 -15.83 -13.47 8.19
C ILE A 43 -16.59 -13.53 9.53
N LYS A 44 -15.88 -13.36 10.65
CA LYS A 44 -16.49 -13.28 12.00
C LYS A 44 -17.14 -11.91 12.27
N ASN A 45 -16.85 -10.88 11.49
CA ASN A 45 -17.45 -9.55 11.63
C ASN A 45 -18.98 -9.63 11.40
N ARG A 46 -19.76 -8.93 12.24
CA ARG A 46 -21.24 -8.97 12.21
C ARG A 46 -21.80 -8.53 10.86
N LEU A 47 -21.30 -7.43 10.28
CA LEU A 47 -21.73 -6.94 8.98
C LEU A 47 -21.42 -7.96 7.88
N VAL A 48 -20.20 -8.51 7.88
CA VAL A 48 -19.77 -9.49 6.89
C VAL A 48 -20.65 -10.75 6.96
N LYS A 49 -20.96 -11.25 8.16
CA LYS A 49 -21.90 -12.39 8.34
C LYS A 49 -23.29 -12.07 7.74
N LYS A 50 -23.81 -10.85 7.95
CA LYS A 50 -25.11 -10.43 7.42
C LYS A 50 -25.09 -10.41 5.88
N LEU A 51 -24.05 -9.82 5.28
CA LEU A 51 -23.88 -9.78 3.83
C LEU A 51 -23.70 -11.18 3.24
N LEU A 52 -22.91 -12.05 3.87
CA LEU A 52 -22.72 -13.44 3.44
C LEU A 52 -24.04 -14.24 3.47
N ARG A 53 -24.91 -14.01 4.46
CA ARG A 53 -26.24 -14.66 4.50
C ARG A 53 -27.15 -14.13 3.37
N LYS A 54 -27.18 -12.81 3.17
CA LYS A 54 -28.06 -12.19 2.18
C LYS A 54 -27.63 -12.47 0.72
N PHE A 55 -26.31 -12.50 0.47
CA PHE A 55 -25.72 -12.61 -0.87
C PHE A 55 -24.83 -13.86 -1.02
N SER A 56 -25.20 -14.99 -0.41
CA SER A 56 -24.37 -16.20 -0.37
C SER A 56 -23.97 -16.70 -1.76
N SER A 57 -24.91 -16.74 -2.71
CA SER A 57 -24.67 -17.17 -4.09
C SER A 57 -23.72 -16.24 -4.86
N ARG A 58 -23.57 -15.00 -4.44
CA ARG A 58 -22.74 -13.96 -5.06
C ARG A 58 -21.43 -13.71 -4.32
N SER A 59 -21.22 -14.38 -3.20
CA SER A 59 -20.04 -14.18 -2.35
C SER A 59 -18.92 -15.16 -2.68
N LEU A 60 -17.69 -14.67 -2.55
CA LEU A 60 -16.45 -15.44 -2.58
C LEU A 60 -15.66 -15.14 -1.31
N ILE A 61 -15.22 -16.17 -0.61
CA ILE A 61 -14.35 -16.06 0.56
C ILE A 61 -12.98 -16.55 0.15
N ILE A 62 -11.97 -15.68 0.22
CA ILE A 62 -10.59 -16.01 -0.13
C ILE A 62 -9.65 -15.66 1.02
N LYS A 63 -8.51 -16.33 1.11
CA LYS A 63 -7.48 -16.03 2.09
C LYS A 63 -6.59 -14.93 1.53
N GLY A 64 -6.60 -13.74 2.14
CA GLY A 64 -5.88 -12.55 1.68
C GLY A 64 -4.38 -12.62 1.89
N GLU A 65 -3.75 -13.75 1.57
CA GLU A 65 -2.30 -13.93 1.55
C GLU A 65 -1.72 -13.56 0.18
N GLU A 66 -0.48 -13.08 0.12
CA GLU A 66 0.14 -12.64 -1.13
C GLU A 66 0.16 -13.73 -2.22
N LYS A 67 0.22 -15.01 -1.83
CA LYS A 67 0.17 -16.16 -2.76
C LYS A 67 -1.13 -16.26 -3.57
N ILE A 68 -2.23 -15.65 -3.13
CA ILE A 68 -3.49 -15.63 -3.88
C ILE A 68 -3.36 -14.82 -5.19
N LYS A 69 -2.41 -13.90 -5.25
CA LYS A 69 -2.18 -13.03 -6.42
C LYS A 69 -1.38 -13.75 -7.53
N SER A 70 -1.48 -15.07 -7.68
CA SER A 70 -0.89 -15.82 -8.80
C SER A 70 -1.79 -15.82 -10.03
N ILE A 71 -1.22 -16.07 -11.20
CA ILE A 71 -1.96 -16.21 -12.48
C ILE A 71 -2.98 -17.34 -12.37
N ASP A 72 -2.63 -18.47 -11.78
CA ASP A 72 -3.51 -19.64 -11.66
C ASP A 72 -4.72 -19.36 -10.78
N ASN A 73 -4.49 -18.71 -9.62
CA ASN A 73 -5.58 -18.29 -8.74
C ASN A 73 -6.47 -17.23 -9.39
N TYR A 74 -5.88 -16.29 -10.11
CA TYR A 74 -6.61 -15.27 -10.85
C TYR A 74 -7.51 -15.91 -11.92
N SER A 75 -7.00 -16.83 -12.73
CA SER A 75 -7.77 -17.58 -13.72
C SER A 75 -8.93 -18.35 -13.07
N SER A 76 -8.65 -19.09 -12.01
CA SER A 76 -9.68 -19.81 -11.25
C SER A 76 -10.78 -18.91 -10.68
N LEU A 77 -10.42 -17.70 -10.22
CA LEU A 77 -11.39 -16.75 -9.69
C LEU A 77 -12.25 -16.14 -10.79
N ILE A 78 -11.68 -15.83 -11.96
CA ILE A 78 -12.46 -15.37 -13.13
C ILE A 78 -13.54 -16.38 -13.49
N GLU A 79 -13.19 -17.65 -13.65
CA GLU A 79 -14.15 -18.71 -14.00
C GLU A 79 -15.27 -18.82 -12.95
N LYS A 80 -14.92 -18.76 -11.66
CA LYS A 80 -15.91 -18.77 -10.57
C LYS A 80 -16.84 -17.56 -10.62
N ILE A 81 -16.34 -16.39 -10.99
CA ILE A 81 -17.15 -15.16 -11.09
C ILE A 81 -18.05 -15.23 -12.33
N ILE A 82 -17.55 -15.67 -13.47
CA ILE A 82 -18.34 -15.85 -14.70
C ILE A 82 -19.46 -16.85 -14.46
N LYS A 83 -19.19 -18.00 -13.84
CA LYS A 83 -20.18 -19.00 -13.49
C LYS A 83 -21.31 -18.45 -12.61
N LYS A 84 -21.06 -17.39 -11.83
CA LYS A 84 -22.09 -16.72 -11.03
C LYS A 84 -22.98 -15.76 -11.86
N GLY A 85 -22.80 -15.67 -13.17
CA GLY A 85 -23.65 -14.86 -14.07
C GLY A 85 -23.40 -13.36 -13.94
N ILE A 86 -22.12 -12.94 -13.96
CA ILE A 86 -21.74 -11.52 -13.94
C ILE A 86 -22.15 -10.83 -15.24
N GLN A 87 -22.50 -9.55 -15.14
CA GLN A 87 -22.92 -8.70 -16.27
C GLN A 87 -22.07 -7.42 -16.33
N ARG A 88 -22.11 -6.69 -17.45
CA ARG A 88 -21.36 -5.42 -17.62
C ARG A 88 -21.71 -4.34 -16.59
N LYS A 89 -22.94 -4.34 -16.06
CA LYS A 89 -23.41 -3.41 -15.03
C LYS A 89 -23.16 -3.89 -13.60
N SER A 90 -22.62 -5.10 -13.42
CA SER A 90 -22.28 -5.62 -12.11
C SER A 90 -21.12 -4.84 -11.49
N ILE A 91 -21.07 -4.83 -10.16
CA ILE A 91 -20.01 -4.23 -9.37
C ILE A 91 -19.32 -5.32 -8.58
N ILE A 92 -17.98 -5.26 -8.49
CA ILE A 92 -17.23 -6.06 -7.54
C ILE A 92 -17.02 -5.27 -6.25
N TYR A 93 -17.55 -5.77 -5.13
CA TYR A 93 -17.31 -5.25 -3.79
C TYR A 93 -16.21 -6.07 -3.12
N SER A 94 -15.11 -5.43 -2.73
CA SER A 94 -13.98 -6.10 -2.07
C SER A 94 -13.84 -5.68 -0.61
N PHE A 95 -13.80 -6.66 0.28
CA PHE A 95 -13.66 -6.49 1.72
C PHE A 95 -12.37 -7.16 2.18
N GLY A 96 -11.30 -6.38 2.45
CA GLY A 96 -10.03 -6.95 2.86
C GLY A 96 -8.88 -5.97 2.92
N GLY A 97 -7.67 -6.49 3.09
CA GLY A 97 -6.42 -5.75 3.02
C GLY A 97 -6.00 -5.46 1.57
N GLY A 98 -4.76 -4.95 1.40
CA GLY A 98 -4.21 -4.58 0.09
C GLY A 98 -4.24 -5.71 -0.93
N THR A 99 -3.90 -6.93 -0.53
CA THR A 99 -3.91 -8.12 -1.41
C THR A 99 -5.28 -8.37 -2.03
N ILE A 100 -6.36 -8.27 -1.22
CA ILE A 100 -7.74 -8.42 -1.71
C ILE A 100 -8.11 -7.26 -2.63
N GLY A 101 -7.75 -6.03 -2.27
CA GLY A 101 -8.02 -4.85 -3.08
C GLY A 101 -7.34 -4.90 -4.45
N ASP A 102 -6.04 -5.23 -4.49
CA ASP A 102 -5.26 -5.35 -5.73
C ASP A 102 -5.85 -6.41 -6.67
N LEU A 103 -6.11 -7.60 -6.12
CA LEU A 103 -6.66 -8.73 -6.88
C LEU A 103 -8.06 -8.42 -7.39
N SER A 104 -8.96 -7.93 -6.54
CA SER A 104 -10.34 -7.62 -6.89
C SER A 104 -10.44 -6.47 -7.90
N GLY A 105 -9.59 -5.45 -7.74
CA GLY A 105 -9.51 -4.35 -8.70
C GLY A 105 -8.98 -4.79 -10.06
N PHE A 106 -8.04 -5.75 -10.11
CA PHE A 106 -7.55 -6.32 -11.36
C PHE A 106 -8.62 -7.22 -12.01
N LEU A 107 -9.32 -8.06 -11.24
CA LEU A 107 -10.49 -8.82 -11.70
C LEU A 107 -11.54 -7.88 -12.33
N ALA A 108 -11.89 -6.80 -11.64
CA ALA A 108 -12.86 -5.84 -12.15
C ALA A 108 -12.40 -5.16 -13.44
N SER A 109 -11.09 -4.89 -13.60
CA SER A 109 -10.55 -4.23 -14.79
C SER A 109 -10.55 -5.09 -16.05
N THR A 110 -10.66 -6.42 -15.91
CA THR A 110 -10.51 -7.37 -17.01
C THR A 110 -11.80 -8.13 -17.36
N ILE A 111 -12.60 -8.48 -16.34
CA ILE A 111 -13.88 -9.17 -16.55
C ILE A 111 -14.83 -8.26 -17.35
N MET A 112 -15.52 -8.83 -18.35
CA MET A 112 -16.46 -8.12 -19.23
C MET A 112 -15.87 -6.88 -19.93
N ARG A 113 -14.53 -6.81 -20.09
CA ARG A 113 -13.72 -5.66 -20.57
C ARG A 113 -13.73 -4.45 -19.64
N GLY A 114 -13.96 -4.68 -18.36
CA GLY A 114 -13.99 -3.68 -17.29
C GLY A 114 -15.38 -3.47 -16.74
N ILE A 115 -15.49 -3.63 -15.41
CA ILE A 115 -16.69 -3.34 -14.62
C ILE A 115 -16.31 -2.48 -13.43
N GLU A 116 -17.30 -1.91 -12.76
CA GLU A 116 -17.04 -1.08 -11.57
C GLU A 116 -16.55 -1.89 -10.38
N HIS A 117 -15.79 -1.23 -9.53
CA HIS A 117 -15.20 -1.79 -8.31
C HIS A 117 -15.46 -0.85 -7.13
N VAL A 118 -15.88 -1.40 -6.00
CA VAL A 118 -16.04 -0.70 -4.73
C VAL A 118 -15.13 -1.37 -3.69
N MET A 119 -14.30 -0.57 -2.99
CA MET A 119 -13.36 -1.08 -2.00
C MET A 119 -13.81 -0.78 -0.58
N ILE A 120 -13.76 -1.78 0.27
CA ILE A 120 -13.93 -1.68 1.71
C ILE A 120 -12.64 -2.19 2.38
N PRO A 121 -11.60 -1.32 2.52
CA PRO A 121 -10.34 -1.71 3.12
C PRO A 121 -10.52 -2.03 4.61
N THR A 122 -9.97 -3.16 5.05
CA THR A 122 -10.11 -3.64 6.43
C THR A 122 -8.79 -3.67 7.21
N SER A 123 -7.68 -3.30 6.58
CA SER A 123 -6.38 -3.08 7.23
C SER A 123 -5.99 -1.61 7.18
N LEU A 124 -5.20 -1.16 8.19
CA LEU A 124 -4.75 0.23 8.24
C LEU A 124 -3.90 0.59 7.01
N LEU A 125 -3.00 -0.33 6.59
CA LEU A 125 -2.20 -0.16 5.39
C LEU A 125 -3.08 0.09 4.14
N ALA A 126 -4.15 -0.68 3.99
CA ALA A 126 -5.04 -0.50 2.86
C ALA A 126 -5.82 0.82 2.94
N MET A 127 -6.25 1.24 4.13
CA MET A 127 -6.97 2.49 4.34
C MET A 127 -6.13 3.72 4.00
N VAL A 128 -4.83 3.70 4.33
CA VAL A 128 -3.95 4.87 4.15
C VAL A 128 -3.20 4.86 2.83
N ASP A 129 -3.06 3.68 2.20
CA ASP A 129 -2.22 3.54 1.00
C ASP A 129 -2.89 2.73 -0.12
N SER A 130 -2.94 1.39 -0.07
CA SER A 130 -3.19 0.57 -1.26
C SER A 130 -4.58 0.77 -1.88
N ALA A 131 -5.64 1.07 -1.11
CA ALA A 131 -6.98 1.37 -1.65
C ALA A 131 -7.06 2.71 -2.39
N ILE A 132 -6.03 3.55 -2.34
CA ILE A 132 -6.02 4.90 -2.88
C ILE A 132 -5.12 4.97 -4.11
N GLY A 133 -5.66 5.39 -5.26
CA GLY A 133 -4.89 5.65 -6.47
C GLY A 133 -4.87 4.53 -7.51
N GLY A 134 -5.71 3.50 -7.35
CA GLY A 134 -6.12 2.58 -8.41
C GLY A 134 -5.04 1.63 -8.95
N LYS A 135 -3.89 1.47 -8.29
CA LYS A 135 -2.94 0.40 -8.65
C LYS A 135 -3.58 -0.94 -8.30
N THR A 136 -3.73 -1.82 -9.28
CA THR A 136 -4.27 -3.17 -9.11
C THR A 136 -3.40 -4.16 -9.87
N GLY A 137 -3.33 -5.40 -9.42
CA GLY A 137 -2.49 -6.37 -10.12
C GLY A 137 -2.27 -7.67 -9.38
N ILE A 138 -1.59 -8.56 -10.10
CA ILE A 138 -1.18 -9.89 -9.65
C ILE A 138 0.32 -10.09 -9.87
N ASN A 139 0.83 -11.17 -9.29
CA ASN A 139 2.24 -11.53 -9.34
C ASN A 139 2.53 -12.43 -10.55
N SER A 140 3.71 -12.33 -11.07
CA SER A 140 4.26 -13.26 -12.04
C SER A 140 5.37 -14.11 -11.40
N LYS A 141 5.88 -15.11 -12.14
CA LYS A 141 7.07 -15.88 -11.72
C LYS A 141 8.31 -15.01 -11.54
N PHE A 142 8.33 -13.84 -12.18
CA PHE A 142 9.47 -12.91 -12.18
C PHE A 142 9.39 -11.83 -11.11
N GLY A 143 8.24 -11.63 -10.47
CA GLY A 143 8.11 -10.63 -9.40
C GLY A 143 6.67 -10.27 -9.04
N LYS A 144 6.55 -9.52 -7.94
CA LYS A 144 5.27 -9.03 -7.43
C LYS A 144 4.73 -7.89 -8.31
N ASN A 145 3.40 -7.88 -8.51
CA ASN A 145 2.64 -6.79 -9.15
C ASN A 145 3.11 -6.40 -10.57
N LEU A 146 3.74 -7.34 -11.31
CA LEU A 146 4.21 -7.09 -12.68
C LEU A 146 3.08 -7.16 -13.72
N ILE A 147 1.95 -7.74 -13.37
CA ILE A 147 0.77 -7.85 -14.22
C ILE A 147 -0.34 -7.05 -13.54
N GLY A 148 -0.78 -5.97 -14.15
CA GLY A 148 -1.76 -5.11 -13.51
C GLY A 148 -2.25 -3.95 -14.37
N THR A 149 -3.19 -3.21 -13.80
CA THR A 149 -3.82 -2.05 -14.43
C THR A 149 -3.94 -0.90 -13.43
N PHE A 150 -4.18 0.30 -13.96
CA PHE A 150 -4.68 1.41 -13.17
C PHE A 150 -6.21 1.43 -13.25
N ASN A 151 -6.87 0.86 -12.26
CA ASN A 151 -8.32 0.80 -12.16
C ASN A 151 -8.81 1.51 -10.89
N LEU A 152 -9.26 2.76 -11.04
CA LEU A 152 -9.79 3.50 -9.90
C LEU A 152 -11.10 2.86 -9.43
N PRO A 153 -11.25 2.57 -8.14
CA PRO A 153 -12.53 2.15 -7.61
C PRO A 153 -13.55 3.27 -7.75
N LYS A 154 -14.80 2.93 -8.07
CA LYS A 154 -15.94 3.84 -8.07
C LYS A 154 -16.06 4.55 -6.73
N LYS A 155 -15.83 3.81 -5.63
CA LYS A 155 -15.86 4.32 -4.26
C LYS A 155 -14.99 3.49 -3.33
N VAL A 156 -14.41 4.16 -2.33
CA VAL A 156 -13.73 3.54 -1.20
C VAL A 156 -14.49 3.89 0.08
N PHE A 157 -15.02 2.90 0.79
CA PHE A 157 -15.62 3.11 2.11
C PHE A 157 -14.62 2.79 3.21
N ILE A 158 -14.26 3.79 4.02
CA ILE A 158 -13.33 3.63 5.16
C ILE A 158 -14.12 3.60 6.45
N SER A 159 -14.00 2.48 7.17
CA SER A 159 -14.49 2.37 8.55
C SER A 159 -13.36 1.89 9.46
N SER A 160 -12.92 2.77 10.37
CA SER A 160 -11.89 2.40 11.36
C SER A 160 -12.36 1.32 12.35
N ASP A 161 -13.64 0.99 12.37
CA ASP A 161 -14.17 -0.10 13.18
C ASP A 161 -13.55 -1.46 12.84
N PHE A 162 -13.14 -1.69 11.59
CA PHE A 162 -12.41 -2.90 11.21
C PHE A 162 -11.07 -3.06 11.91
N LEU A 163 -10.44 -1.96 12.31
CA LEU A 163 -9.14 -1.98 13.00
C LEU A 163 -9.23 -2.56 14.43
N LYS A 164 -10.42 -2.59 15.05
CA LYS A 164 -10.62 -3.16 16.38
C LYS A 164 -10.26 -4.64 16.46
N SER A 165 -10.43 -5.38 15.35
CA SER A 165 -10.10 -6.82 15.26
C SER A 165 -8.80 -7.10 14.50
N LEU A 166 -8.12 -6.05 14.01
CA LEU A 166 -6.90 -6.21 13.25
C LEU A 166 -5.71 -6.53 14.18
N PRO A 167 -4.89 -7.56 13.87
CA PRO A 167 -3.71 -7.87 14.67
C PRO A 167 -2.77 -6.67 14.80
N ARG A 168 -2.14 -6.50 15.97
CA ARG A 168 -1.25 -5.35 16.27
C ARG A 168 -0.11 -5.21 15.25
N ARG A 169 0.45 -6.31 14.76
CA ARG A 169 1.50 -6.32 13.73
C ARG A 169 1.01 -5.70 12.41
N GLU A 170 -0.24 -5.94 12.02
CA GLU A 170 -0.84 -5.32 10.83
C GLU A 170 -1.11 -3.83 11.02
N ILE A 171 -1.50 -3.43 12.23
CA ILE A 171 -1.64 -2.01 12.59
C ILE A 171 -0.27 -1.32 12.47
N SER A 172 0.80 -1.91 13.03
CA SER A 172 2.17 -1.40 12.91
C SER A 172 2.59 -1.23 11.44
N CYS A 173 2.29 -2.20 10.58
CA CYS A 173 2.56 -2.10 9.14
C CYS A 173 1.87 -0.89 8.48
N GLY A 174 0.63 -0.59 8.87
CA GLY A 174 -0.05 0.61 8.39
C GLY A 174 0.60 1.90 8.88
N PHE A 175 1.11 1.92 10.10
CA PHE A 175 1.87 3.06 10.63
C PHE A 175 3.15 3.34 9.87
N ALA A 176 3.80 2.35 9.26
CA ALA A 176 4.99 2.58 8.43
C ALA A 176 4.67 3.55 7.28
N GLU A 177 3.53 3.39 6.60
CA GLU A 177 3.10 4.28 5.53
C GLU A 177 2.71 5.67 6.05
N ILE A 178 2.04 5.76 7.20
CA ILE A 178 1.70 7.05 7.83
C ILE A 178 2.98 7.82 8.17
N ILE A 179 3.99 7.13 8.72
CA ILE A 179 5.31 7.70 9.03
C ILE A 179 5.99 8.16 7.74
N LYS A 180 5.95 7.37 6.67
CA LYS A 180 6.46 7.77 5.34
C LYS A 180 5.85 9.09 4.89
N TYR A 181 4.52 9.24 4.90
CA TYR A 181 3.85 10.48 4.53
C TYR A 181 4.25 11.66 5.41
N SER A 182 4.52 11.44 6.70
CA SER A 182 4.97 12.49 7.62
C SER A 182 6.35 13.03 7.26
N LEU A 183 7.20 12.21 6.65
CA LEU A 183 8.57 12.59 6.24
C LEU A 183 8.59 13.24 4.86
N ILE A 184 7.82 12.73 3.90
CA ILE A 184 7.88 13.24 2.52
C ILE A 184 7.10 14.54 2.34
N ASP A 185 6.06 14.83 3.18
CA ASP A 185 5.16 15.96 2.92
C ASP A 185 4.51 16.56 4.16
N SER A 186 4.05 15.79 5.13
CA SER A 186 3.05 16.26 6.09
C SER A 186 3.60 16.53 7.49
N ARG A 187 4.00 17.79 7.74
CA ARG A 187 4.37 18.26 9.08
C ARG A 187 3.25 18.05 10.11
N GLN A 188 1.98 18.13 9.68
CA GLN A 188 0.83 17.91 10.56
C GLN A 188 0.74 16.43 11.01
N LEU A 189 0.94 15.47 10.10
CA LEU A 189 1.05 14.06 10.47
C LEU A 189 2.19 13.84 11.46
N ARG A 190 3.34 14.45 11.21
CA ARG A 190 4.51 14.31 12.08
C ARG A 190 4.24 14.79 13.50
N LYS A 191 3.63 15.98 13.66
CA LYS A 191 3.22 16.51 14.96
C LYS A 191 2.29 15.55 15.71
N LEU A 192 1.29 14.97 15.01
CA LEU A 192 0.36 14.02 15.63
C LEU A 192 1.04 12.70 16.01
N LEU A 193 1.97 12.20 15.19
CA LEU A 193 2.69 10.96 15.48
C LEU A 193 3.63 11.07 16.69
N ILE A 194 4.26 12.23 16.88
CA ILE A 194 5.17 12.50 18.00
C ILE A 194 4.39 12.78 19.29
N SER A 195 3.22 13.39 19.20
CA SER A 195 2.39 13.75 20.35
C SER A 195 2.16 12.55 21.29
N GLN A 196 2.12 12.83 22.61
CA GLN A 196 1.77 11.85 23.64
C GLN A 196 0.25 11.73 23.85
N SER A 197 -0.55 12.59 23.23
CA SER A 197 -2.00 12.56 23.34
C SER A 197 -2.63 11.33 22.66
N LYS A 198 -3.86 11.00 23.04
CA LYS A 198 -4.62 9.91 22.42
C LYS A 198 -4.74 10.13 20.90
N ILE A 199 -4.34 9.15 20.13
CA ILE A 199 -4.32 9.23 18.67
C ILE A 199 -5.73 9.11 18.11
N ASP A 200 -6.17 10.10 17.35
CA ASP A 200 -7.34 9.99 16.48
C ASP A 200 -6.94 9.30 15.18
N ILE A 201 -7.25 8.03 15.09
CA ILE A 201 -6.90 7.20 13.93
C ILE A 201 -7.59 7.68 12.65
N ASN A 202 -8.83 8.19 12.72
CA ASN A 202 -9.54 8.70 11.54
C ASN A 202 -8.85 9.96 11.01
N LYS A 203 -8.35 10.83 11.89
CA LYS A 203 -7.57 12.02 11.51
C LYS A 203 -6.26 11.62 10.83
N LEU A 204 -5.55 10.60 11.34
CA LEU A 204 -4.33 10.09 10.72
C LEU A 204 -4.62 9.51 9.33
N ILE A 205 -5.64 8.68 9.18
CA ILE A 205 -6.05 8.10 7.89
C ILE A 205 -6.37 9.23 6.90
N LYS A 206 -7.18 10.22 7.30
CA LYS A 206 -7.55 11.37 6.47
C LYS A 206 -6.35 12.15 5.97
N LEU A 207 -5.42 12.47 6.86
CA LEU A 207 -4.21 13.23 6.51
C LEU A 207 -3.29 12.43 5.59
N SER A 208 -3.18 11.12 5.79
CA SER A 208 -2.39 10.22 4.92
C SER A 208 -2.98 10.18 3.50
N ILE A 209 -4.30 10.05 3.37
CA ILE A 209 -5.00 10.08 2.08
C ILE A 209 -4.77 11.43 1.38
N ASN A 210 -4.89 12.55 2.10
CA ASN A 210 -4.65 13.88 1.54
C ASN A 210 -3.19 14.04 1.07
N SER A 211 -2.23 13.53 1.84
CA SER A 211 -0.83 13.51 1.43
C SER A 211 -0.62 12.67 0.16
N LYS A 212 -1.20 11.48 0.10
CA LYS A 212 -1.12 10.63 -1.10
C LYS A 212 -1.72 11.30 -2.32
N PHE A 213 -2.87 11.96 -2.19
CA PHE A 213 -3.54 12.66 -3.28
C PHE A 213 -2.73 13.78 -3.93
N LYS A 214 -1.73 14.35 -3.26
CA LYS A 214 -0.82 15.34 -3.86
C LYS A 214 0.05 14.75 -4.96
N TYR A 215 0.39 13.45 -4.84
CA TYR A 215 1.35 12.75 -5.70
C TYR A 215 0.72 11.85 -6.75
N ILE A 216 -0.60 11.65 -6.73
CA ILE A 216 -1.29 10.71 -7.64
C ILE A 216 -2.25 11.41 -8.61
N ALA A 217 -2.04 12.69 -8.89
CA ALA A 217 -2.87 13.41 -9.87
C ALA A 217 -2.79 12.81 -11.28
N ASP A 218 -1.69 12.14 -11.60
CA ASP A 218 -1.45 11.40 -12.83
C ASP A 218 -1.02 9.95 -12.46
N TYR A 219 -1.38 8.97 -13.27
CA TYR A 219 -0.92 7.58 -13.12
C TYR A 219 0.57 7.43 -13.39
N ARG A 220 1.16 8.29 -14.22
CA ARG A 220 2.55 8.24 -14.64
C ARG A 220 3.48 8.74 -13.54
N GLU A 221 4.60 8.09 -13.37
CA GLU A 221 5.69 8.52 -12.49
C GLU A 221 6.59 9.50 -13.24
N LYS A 222 6.14 10.75 -13.41
CA LYS A 222 6.93 11.81 -14.03
C LYS A 222 8.07 12.23 -13.11
N LEU A 223 9.28 11.76 -13.36
CA LEU A 223 10.45 11.95 -12.50
C LEU A 223 10.84 13.43 -12.30
N ASN A 224 10.56 14.28 -13.25
CA ASN A 224 10.94 15.72 -13.23
C ASN A 224 9.85 16.62 -12.59
N SER A 225 8.79 16.05 -12.03
CA SER A 225 7.70 16.80 -11.40
C SER A 225 7.90 16.88 -9.89
N LYS A 226 7.71 18.09 -9.30
CA LYS A 226 7.76 18.31 -7.85
C LYS A 226 6.79 17.41 -7.08
N ASN A 227 5.67 17.04 -7.70
CA ASN A 227 4.64 16.17 -7.13
C ASN A 227 4.61 14.79 -7.83
N SER A 228 5.76 14.28 -8.26
CA SER A 228 5.85 12.99 -8.90
C SER A 228 5.36 11.87 -7.97
N ARG A 229 4.57 10.95 -8.53
CA ARG A 229 4.16 9.72 -7.84
C ARG A 229 5.36 8.90 -7.35
N ALA A 230 6.51 9.01 -7.99
CA ALA A 230 7.75 8.35 -7.58
C ALA A 230 8.20 8.73 -6.16
N ILE A 231 7.84 9.92 -5.66
CA ILE A 231 8.16 10.37 -4.29
C ILE A 231 7.53 9.44 -3.22
N LEU A 232 6.42 8.80 -3.54
CA LEU A 232 5.79 7.82 -2.65
C LEU A 232 6.66 6.57 -2.40
N ASN A 233 7.72 6.38 -3.19
CA ASN A 233 8.65 5.26 -3.05
C ASN A 233 9.76 5.49 -2.01
N PHE A 234 9.69 6.54 -1.16
CA PHE A 234 10.61 6.70 -0.04
C PHE A 234 10.58 5.46 0.87
N GLY A 235 11.73 4.91 1.19
CA GLY A 235 11.88 3.65 1.92
C GLY A 235 11.65 2.38 1.10
N HIS A 236 11.07 2.49 -0.10
CA HIS A 236 10.68 1.33 -0.90
C HIS A 236 11.84 0.73 -1.72
N THR A 237 12.82 1.52 -2.13
CA THR A 237 13.94 0.99 -2.93
C THR A 237 14.73 -0.04 -2.13
N ILE A 238 15.12 0.30 -0.93
CA ILE A 238 15.81 -0.62 -0.01
C ILE A 238 14.81 -1.61 0.61
N GLY A 239 13.63 -1.17 1.00
CA GLY A 239 12.59 -2.00 1.63
C GLY A 239 12.20 -3.19 0.77
N HIS A 240 11.90 -3.00 -0.51
CA HIS A 240 11.58 -4.09 -1.45
C HIS A 240 12.76 -5.04 -1.67
N ALA A 241 13.99 -4.51 -1.74
CA ALA A 241 15.18 -5.36 -1.85
C ALA A 241 15.36 -6.27 -0.62
N ILE A 242 15.02 -5.76 0.58
CA ILE A 242 14.98 -6.55 1.82
C ILE A 242 13.83 -7.54 1.80
N GLU A 243 12.60 -7.11 1.49
CA GLU A 243 11.38 -7.94 1.47
C GLU A 243 11.52 -9.14 0.53
N ASN A 244 12.10 -8.91 -0.65
CA ASN A 244 12.31 -9.95 -1.66
C ASN A 244 13.58 -10.78 -1.42
N SER A 245 14.30 -10.61 -0.29
CA SER A 245 15.56 -11.31 -0.07
C SER A 245 15.36 -12.75 0.42
N ASN A 246 15.93 -13.74 -0.29
CA ASN A 246 15.94 -15.15 0.12
C ASN A 246 16.81 -15.41 1.36
N PHE A 247 17.65 -14.44 1.78
CA PHE A 247 18.47 -14.54 2.99
C PHE A 247 17.65 -14.60 4.26
N TYR A 248 16.39 -14.11 4.21
CA TYR A 248 15.51 -14.06 5.37
C TYR A 248 14.16 -14.63 4.96
N LYS A 249 14.06 -15.97 4.93
CA LYS A 249 12.83 -16.71 4.59
C LYS A 249 11.57 -16.00 5.16
N GLY A 250 11.03 -15.09 4.36
CA GLY A 250 9.62 -14.70 4.35
C GLY A 250 8.97 -14.08 5.60
N ASN A 251 9.71 -13.64 6.62
CA ASN A 251 9.08 -13.25 7.89
C ASN A 251 8.80 -11.75 8.06
N LEU A 252 9.27 -10.88 7.15
CA LEU A 252 8.94 -9.47 7.18
C LEU A 252 7.66 -9.17 6.41
N LYS A 253 6.77 -8.42 7.05
CA LYS A 253 5.65 -7.81 6.36
C LYS A 253 6.09 -6.55 5.63
N HIS A 254 5.32 -6.12 4.62
CA HIS A 254 5.63 -4.95 3.81
C HIS A 254 6.03 -3.72 4.65
N GLY A 255 5.18 -3.28 5.59
CA GLY A 255 5.48 -2.11 6.43
C GLY A 255 6.73 -2.26 7.30
N GLU A 256 7.07 -3.50 7.70
CA GLU A 256 8.31 -3.78 8.43
C GLU A 256 9.54 -3.62 7.54
N ALA A 257 9.47 -4.08 6.29
CA ALA A 257 10.55 -3.90 5.33
C ALA A 257 10.72 -2.41 4.94
N ILE A 258 9.60 -1.70 4.74
CA ILE A 258 9.63 -0.26 4.43
C ILE A 258 10.20 0.54 5.60
N SER A 259 9.92 0.19 6.87
CA SER A 259 10.51 0.89 8.01
C SER A 259 12.04 0.80 8.02
N LEU A 260 12.60 -0.36 7.71
CA LEU A 260 14.05 -0.55 7.58
C LEU A 260 14.61 0.21 6.38
N GLY A 261 13.91 0.19 5.25
CA GLY A 261 14.26 0.97 4.07
C GLY A 261 14.29 2.47 4.32
N MET A 262 13.30 3.02 5.04
CA MET A 262 13.28 4.43 5.43
C MET A 262 14.49 4.83 6.27
N ILE A 263 14.94 3.99 7.21
CA ILE A 263 16.16 4.29 8.01
C ILE A 263 17.38 4.41 7.11
N VAL A 264 17.56 3.46 6.19
CA VAL A 264 18.73 3.44 5.29
C VAL A 264 18.68 4.64 4.33
N GLU A 265 17.53 4.90 3.70
CA GLU A 265 17.38 6.02 2.76
C GLU A 265 17.50 7.39 3.46
N LEU A 266 17.10 7.48 4.74
CA LEU A 266 17.31 8.69 5.52
C LEU A 266 18.79 8.88 5.92
N LYS A 267 19.52 7.80 6.24
CA LYS A 267 20.99 7.86 6.46
C LYS A 267 21.69 8.35 5.18
N ILE A 268 21.26 7.87 4.01
CA ILE A 268 21.78 8.38 2.72
C ILE A 268 21.48 9.88 2.57
N SER A 269 20.27 10.32 2.91
CA SER A 269 19.88 11.74 2.87
C SER A 269 20.77 12.59 3.80
N SER A 270 21.10 12.08 4.98
CA SER A 270 21.96 12.76 5.96
C SER A 270 23.41 12.80 5.50
N LEU A 271 23.92 11.75 4.85
CA LEU A 271 25.26 11.70 4.30
C LEU A 271 25.51 12.80 3.25
N PHE A 272 24.46 13.13 2.48
CA PHE A 272 24.49 14.24 1.52
C PHE A 272 24.11 15.61 2.12
N ASN A 273 23.97 15.71 3.45
CA ASN A 273 23.54 16.92 4.15
C ASN A 273 22.16 17.47 3.71
N TYR A 274 21.28 16.60 3.17
CA TYR A 274 19.94 17.00 2.78
C TYR A 274 18.96 17.04 3.95
N TYR A 275 19.11 16.12 4.91
CA TYR A 275 18.21 16.01 6.05
C TYR A 275 18.85 16.61 7.31
N PRO A 276 18.24 17.66 7.89
CA PRO A 276 18.84 18.40 9.00
C PRO A 276 18.63 17.74 10.37
N GLU A 277 17.71 16.78 10.45
CA GLU A 277 17.38 16.11 11.72
C GLU A 277 18.19 14.82 11.91
N LYS A 278 18.31 14.39 13.17
CA LYS A 278 18.98 13.12 13.49
C LYS A 278 18.14 11.92 13.03
N VAL A 279 18.76 10.93 12.43
CA VAL A 279 18.11 9.66 12.05
C VAL A 279 17.53 8.94 13.28
N THR A 280 18.09 9.21 14.47
CA THR A 280 17.59 8.70 15.76
C THR A 280 16.13 9.08 16.01
N ASN A 281 15.68 10.27 15.59
CA ASN A 281 14.28 10.70 15.73
C ASN A 281 13.32 9.79 14.94
N LEU A 282 13.72 9.34 13.75
CA LEU A 282 12.95 8.34 12.98
C LEU A 282 12.95 6.99 13.71
N ILE A 283 14.11 6.56 14.20
CA ILE A 283 14.24 5.27 14.91
C ILE A 283 13.33 5.23 16.14
N GLU A 284 13.30 6.28 16.94
CA GLU A 284 12.40 6.41 18.10
C GLU A 284 10.93 6.38 17.68
N LEU A 285 10.58 7.09 16.61
CA LEU A 285 9.22 7.09 16.09
C LEU A 285 8.80 5.69 15.61
N LEU A 286 9.66 4.97 14.88
CA LEU A 286 9.41 3.60 14.45
C LEU A 286 9.22 2.65 15.63
N LYS A 287 10.08 2.74 16.67
CA LYS A 287 9.96 1.97 17.91
C LYS A 287 8.63 2.24 18.63
N LYS A 288 8.20 3.51 18.71
CA LYS A 288 6.89 3.90 19.30
C LYS A 288 5.74 3.12 18.67
N TYR A 289 5.78 2.91 17.35
CA TYR A 289 4.75 2.17 16.60
C TYR A 289 5.10 0.69 16.39
N LYS A 290 6.05 0.14 17.17
CA LYS A 290 6.42 -1.28 17.18
C LYS A 290 6.90 -1.80 15.82
N LEU A 291 7.57 -0.96 15.05
CA LEU A 291 8.22 -1.30 13.80
C LEU A 291 9.68 -1.69 14.02
N PRO A 292 10.26 -2.62 13.23
CA PRO A 292 11.65 -3.00 13.34
C PRO A 292 12.57 -1.85 12.95
N VAL A 293 13.71 -1.74 13.67
CA VAL A 293 14.72 -0.69 13.45
C VAL A 293 16.12 -1.23 13.22
N ASN A 294 16.36 -2.53 13.42
CA ASN A 294 17.66 -3.15 13.21
C ASN A 294 17.89 -3.44 11.72
N TYR A 295 18.22 -2.39 10.95
CA TYR A 295 18.48 -2.49 9.52
C TYR A 295 19.80 -3.22 9.23
N SER A 296 20.81 -3.15 10.10
CA SER A 296 22.12 -3.76 9.89
C SER A 296 22.06 -5.30 9.80
N LYS A 297 21.03 -5.91 10.39
CA LYS A 297 20.72 -7.32 10.16
C LYS A 297 20.51 -7.64 8.67
N TYR A 298 19.95 -6.73 7.90
CA TYR A 298 19.52 -6.92 6.51
C TYR A 298 20.43 -6.21 5.50
N VAL A 299 21.04 -5.09 5.91
CA VAL A 299 21.96 -4.30 5.09
C VAL A 299 23.31 -4.30 5.80
N ASN A 300 24.23 -5.14 5.36
CA ASN A 300 25.57 -5.31 5.92
C ASN A 300 26.56 -5.75 4.83
N LYS A 301 27.84 -5.81 5.16
CA LYS A 301 28.90 -6.13 4.20
C LYS A 301 28.65 -7.41 3.39
N LYS A 302 28.01 -8.44 3.99
CA LYS A 302 27.71 -9.72 3.33
C LYS A 302 26.51 -9.64 2.39
N THR A 303 25.50 -8.81 2.71
CA THR A 303 24.22 -8.75 1.99
C THR A 303 24.19 -7.66 0.93
N ILE A 304 24.98 -6.60 1.04
CA ILE A 304 25.02 -5.46 0.11
C ILE A 304 25.13 -5.89 -1.37
N PRO A 305 26.04 -6.81 -1.77
CA PRO A 305 26.15 -7.20 -3.18
C PRO A 305 24.85 -7.77 -3.76
N ALA A 306 24.15 -8.61 -2.98
CA ALA A 306 22.89 -9.20 -3.39
C ALA A 306 21.74 -8.17 -3.38
N LEU A 307 21.72 -7.22 -2.45
CA LEU A 307 20.77 -6.11 -2.41
C LEU A 307 20.90 -5.24 -3.67
N ILE A 308 22.12 -4.85 -4.05
CA ILE A 308 22.38 -4.07 -5.26
C ILE A 308 21.87 -4.80 -6.51
N LYS A 309 22.17 -6.10 -6.64
CA LYS A 309 21.67 -6.91 -7.78
C LYS A 309 20.13 -6.90 -7.86
N ARG A 310 19.44 -6.94 -6.73
CA ARG A 310 17.97 -6.90 -6.68
C ARG A 310 17.38 -5.54 -6.99
N ILE A 311 17.99 -4.47 -6.45
CA ILE A 311 17.60 -3.10 -6.76
C ILE A 311 17.72 -2.88 -8.27
N ALA A 312 18.83 -3.37 -8.89
CA ALA A 312 19.03 -3.31 -10.31
C ALA A 312 17.94 -4.03 -11.10
N PHE A 313 17.50 -5.19 -10.64
CA PHE A 313 16.45 -5.98 -11.29
C PHE A 313 15.06 -5.35 -11.17
N ASP A 314 14.68 -4.91 -9.96
CA ASP A 314 13.35 -4.33 -9.68
C ASP A 314 13.09 -3.03 -10.44
N LYS A 315 14.11 -2.20 -10.61
CA LYS A 315 13.99 -0.87 -11.24
C LYS A 315 14.16 -0.86 -12.76
N LYS A 316 14.27 -2.02 -13.44
CA LYS A 316 14.52 -2.13 -14.89
C LYS A 316 15.58 -1.12 -15.36
N ILE A 317 16.77 -1.19 -14.75
CA ILE A 317 17.82 -0.19 -14.95
C ILE A 317 18.36 -0.26 -16.37
N ILE A 318 18.05 0.75 -17.20
CA ILE A 318 18.55 0.88 -18.56
C ILE A 318 19.97 1.44 -18.56
N ASN A 319 20.35 2.32 -17.62
CA ASN A 319 21.63 3.05 -17.61
C ASN A 319 22.42 2.96 -16.28
N LYS A 320 22.33 1.85 -15.52
CA LYS A 320 23.02 1.67 -14.24
C LYS A 320 22.65 2.66 -13.11
N ASP A 321 21.69 3.58 -13.34
CA ASP A 321 21.24 4.57 -12.37
C ASP A 321 19.91 4.18 -11.73
N VAL A 322 19.80 4.38 -10.42
CA VAL A 322 18.60 4.15 -9.62
C VAL A 322 18.01 5.48 -9.18
N ASN A 323 16.72 5.67 -9.41
CA ASN A 323 16.00 6.82 -8.87
C ASN A 323 15.67 6.56 -7.39
N PHE A 324 16.41 7.20 -6.49
CA PHE A 324 16.16 7.18 -5.07
C PHE A 324 15.26 8.35 -4.67
N VAL A 325 14.40 8.10 -3.69
CA VAL A 325 13.69 9.17 -2.99
C VAL A 325 14.46 9.49 -1.72
N LEU A 326 14.96 10.71 -1.63
CA LEU A 326 15.67 11.22 -0.45
C LEU A 326 14.81 12.29 0.23
N ILE A 327 15.10 12.57 1.49
CA ILE A 327 14.41 13.60 2.27
C ILE A 327 15.30 14.81 2.45
N GLY A 328 14.78 15.97 2.06
CA GLY A 328 15.40 17.28 2.28
C GLY A 328 14.58 18.17 3.21
N LYS A 329 15.02 19.44 3.34
CA LYS A 329 14.34 20.46 4.16
C LYS A 329 12.88 20.70 3.72
N SER A 330 12.58 20.53 2.44
CA SER A 330 11.26 20.76 1.83
C SER A 330 10.41 19.49 1.68
N GLY A 331 10.89 18.33 2.17
CA GLY A 331 10.24 17.02 2.00
C GLY A 331 10.96 16.09 1.04
N GLY A 332 10.23 15.13 0.46
CA GLY A 332 10.79 14.14 -0.45
C GLY A 332 11.15 14.71 -1.84
N PHE A 333 12.26 14.26 -2.38
CA PHE A 333 12.70 14.55 -3.74
C PHE A 333 13.40 13.35 -4.37
N ILE A 334 13.55 13.34 -5.70
CA ILE A 334 14.15 12.25 -6.45
C ILE A 334 15.60 12.60 -6.77
N LYS A 335 16.53 11.66 -6.48
CA LYS A 335 17.94 11.74 -6.85
C LYS A 335 18.37 10.48 -7.59
N LYS A 336 19.04 10.65 -8.71
CA LYS A 336 19.71 9.55 -9.42
C LYS A 336 21.01 9.19 -8.69
N ILE A 337 21.20 7.92 -8.41
CA ILE A 337 22.41 7.36 -7.80
C ILE A 337 22.82 6.14 -8.63
N SER A 338 24.07 6.09 -9.08
CA SER A 338 24.55 4.92 -9.80
C SER A 338 24.59 3.69 -8.89
N THR A 339 24.45 2.49 -9.44
CA THR A 339 24.57 1.25 -8.65
C THR A 339 25.94 1.09 -8.02
N ARG A 340 26.99 1.64 -8.64
CA ARG A 340 28.36 1.66 -8.11
C ARG A 340 28.44 2.57 -6.87
N ASP A 341 27.95 3.81 -6.99
CA ASP A 341 27.96 4.78 -5.88
C ASP A 341 27.07 4.31 -4.75
N LEU A 342 25.89 3.75 -5.06
CA LEU A 342 25.01 3.18 -4.06
C LEU A 342 25.68 2.08 -3.25
N LYS A 343 26.47 1.20 -3.92
CA LYS A 343 27.24 0.16 -3.24
C LYS A 343 28.22 0.77 -2.26
N SER A 344 29.01 1.77 -2.66
CA SER A 344 29.98 2.47 -1.80
C SER A 344 29.28 3.16 -0.62
N ILE A 345 28.17 3.86 -0.89
CA ILE A 345 27.35 4.53 0.13
C ILE A 345 26.83 3.53 1.17
N LEU A 346 26.31 2.38 0.72
CA LEU A 346 25.81 1.35 1.65
C LEU A 346 26.92 0.76 2.52
N TYR A 347 28.14 0.64 2.03
CA TYR A 347 29.29 0.25 2.86
C TYR A 347 29.66 1.33 3.88
N GLN A 348 29.55 2.60 3.53
CA GLN A 348 29.90 3.73 4.40
C GLN A 348 28.92 3.92 5.56
N ILE A 349 27.63 3.66 5.37
CA ILE A 349 26.58 3.87 6.39
C ILE A 349 26.39 2.67 7.33
N ASN A 350 27.11 1.57 7.12
CA ASN A 350 27.18 0.37 7.96
C ASN A 350 28.50 0.28 8.70
#